data_0134dbbe11b495f09a9fc4fe130407ec
#
_entry.id   0134dbbe11b495f09a9fc4fe130407ec
#
_cell.length_a   1.000
_cell.length_b   1.000
_cell.length_c   1.000
_cell.angle_alpha   90.00
_cell.angle_beta   90.00
_cell.angle_gamma   90.00
#
_symmetry.space_group_name_H-M   'P 1'
#
loop_
_entity.id
_entity.type
_entity.pdbx_description
1 polymer ?
#
loop_
_entity_poly.entity_id
_entity_poly.type
_entity_poly.pdbx_seq_one_letter_code
_entity_poly.pdbx_strand_id
1 'polypeptide(L)'
;PDRIPFVATGKIDIVMGALTRNYKRQKIVDYTVPVHTEVFGALTTSKKPFADVMDMNSADVKLAQVRGSMPAGWAEKNLPNAKITLFDNYPDAMRSIAQGRADAIVDVVDFLGEHMNKHKNVEWQVVDKAIDTWYCGIGVKKNNSSLQQWLNVALYTLHRADFVDQTWEKWFGIRQIHSVEPQPYF
;
A
#
# COMPACT_ATOMS: atom_id res chain seq x y z
N PRO A 1 13.00 -10.21 -2.63
CA PRO A 1 13.75 -9.83 -3.84
C PRO A 1 13.54 -10.82 -4.98
N ASP A 2 13.39 -12.14 -4.69
CA ASP A 2 13.46 -13.21 -5.70
C ASP A 2 12.13 -13.60 -6.35
N ARG A 3 11.03 -12.97 -5.97
CA ARG A 3 9.67 -13.33 -6.44
C ARG A 3 9.55 -13.29 -7.97
N ILE A 4 9.96 -12.22 -8.61
CA ILE A 4 9.90 -12.05 -10.07
C ILE A 4 10.80 -13.05 -10.81
N PRO A 5 12.09 -13.20 -10.44
CA PRO A 5 12.95 -14.23 -11.03
C PRO A 5 12.40 -15.64 -10.93
N PHE A 6 11.75 -16.01 -9.83
CA PHE A 6 11.22 -17.36 -9.65
C PHE A 6 10.04 -17.66 -10.57
N VAL A 7 9.13 -16.70 -10.79
CA VAL A 7 8.06 -16.84 -11.79
C VAL A 7 8.63 -16.87 -13.21
N ALA A 8 9.55 -15.96 -13.51
CA ALA A 8 10.15 -15.88 -14.85
C ALA A 8 10.84 -17.18 -15.26
N THR A 9 11.52 -17.83 -14.32
CA THR A 9 12.22 -19.12 -14.56
C THR A 9 11.29 -20.34 -14.46
N GLY A 10 10.04 -20.17 -14.01
CA GLY A 10 9.10 -21.27 -13.79
C GLY A 10 9.38 -22.10 -12.54
N LYS A 11 10.17 -21.57 -11.60
CA LYS A 11 10.39 -22.18 -10.28
C LYS A 11 9.11 -22.16 -9.42
N ILE A 12 8.25 -21.16 -9.63
CA ILE A 12 6.90 -21.05 -9.08
C ILE A 12 5.97 -20.62 -10.21
N ASP A 13 4.70 -21.01 -10.15
CA ASP A 13 3.72 -20.72 -11.19
C ASP A 13 3.16 -19.31 -11.10
N ILE A 14 2.95 -18.83 -9.88
CA ILE A 14 2.39 -17.50 -9.60
C ILE A 14 3.18 -16.80 -8.51
N VAL A 15 3.14 -15.48 -8.53
CA VAL A 15 3.56 -14.63 -7.41
C VAL A 15 2.44 -13.68 -7.04
N MET A 16 2.14 -13.61 -5.75
CA MET A 16 1.04 -12.83 -5.18
C MET A 16 1.54 -12.02 -3.97
N GLY A 17 0.74 -11.08 -3.50
CA GLY A 17 1.06 -10.14 -2.44
C GLY A 17 1.36 -8.76 -3.00
N ALA A 18 1.78 -7.81 -2.19
CA ALA A 18 2.13 -6.44 -2.57
C ALA A 18 3.04 -6.37 -3.83
N LEU A 19 2.47 -6.65 -4.98
CA LEU A 19 3.16 -6.72 -6.26
C LEU A 19 2.56 -5.70 -7.24
N THR A 20 2.95 -4.46 -7.04
CA THR A 20 2.54 -3.34 -7.89
C THR A 20 2.82 -3.64 -9.36
N ARG A 21 1.79 -3.49 -10.18
CA ARG A 21 1.87 -3.63 -11.64
C ARG A 21 2.66 -2.44 -12.21
N ASN A 22 3.69 -2.72 -12.98
CA ASN A 22 4.42 -1.69 -13.70
C ASN A 22 5.04 -2.22 -15.00
N TYR A 23 5.27 -1.34 -15.97
CA TYR A 23 5.74 -1.70 -17.29
C TYR A 23 7.14 -2.33 -17.31
N LYS A 24 8.01 -2.03 -16.35
CA LYS A 24 9.36 -2.62 -16.27
C LYS A 24 9.27 -4.10 -15.94
N ARG A 25 8.45 -4.46 -14.94
CA ARG A 25 8.20 -5.86 -14.55
C ARG A 25 7.40 -6.61 -15.60
N GLN A 26 6.47 -5.92 -16.30
CA GLN A 26 5.65 -6.50 -17.37
C GLN A 26 6.51 -7.02 -18.56
N LYS A 27 7.74 -6.57 -18.72
CA LYS A 27 8.67 -7.14 -19.71
C LYS A 27 9.12 -8.56 -19.34
N ILE A 28 9.07 -8.92 -18.07
CA ILE A 28 9.63 -10.17 -17.53
C ILE A 28 8.51 -11.16 -17.17
N VAL A 29 7.39 -10.67 -16.63
CA VAL A 29 6.23 -11.46 -16.22
C VAL A 29 4.96 -10.84 -16.77
N ASP A 30 3.87 -11.61 -16.89
CA ASP A 30 2.55 -11.06 -17.15
C ASP A 30 1.79 -10.89 -15.83
N TYR A 31 0.87 -9.93 -15.78
CA TYR A 31 0.03 -9.65 -14.64
C TYR A 31 -1.43 -9.95 -14.93
N THR A 32 -2.15 -10.38 -13.92
CA THR A 32 -3.61 -10.41 -13.93
C THR A 32 -4.20 -9.00 -13.88
N VAL A 33 -5.53 -8.88 -13.98
CA VAL A 33 -6.27 -7.75 -13.44
C VAL A 33 -5.90 -7.54 -11.96
N PRO A 34 -6.08 -6.35 -11.39
CA PRO A 34 -5.71 -6.11 -10.00
C PRO A 34 -6.44 -7.04 -9.02
N VAL A 35 -5.71 -7.50 -8.01
CA VAL A 35 -6.29 -8.19 -6.84
C VAL A 35 -6.77 -7.16 -5.83
N HIS A 36 -5.92 -6.15 -5.56
CA HIS A 36 -6.19 -5.07 -4.61
C HIS A 36 -5.47 -3.80 -5.04
N THR A 37 -5.80 -2.71 -4.40
CA THR A 37 -5.07 -1.45 -4.50
C THR A 37 -4.20 -1.25 -3.26
N GLU A 38 -3.24 -0.36 -3.38
CA GLU A 38 -2.42 0.17 -2.30
C GLU A 38 -2.47 1.69 -2.40
N VAL A 39 -3.07 2.34 -1.41
CA VAL A 39 -3.15 3.80 -1.35
C VAL A 39 -1.86 4.34 -0.74
N PHE A 40 -1.04 4.96 -1.56
CA PHE A 40 0.12 5.71 -1.12
C PHE A 40 -0.32 7.11 -0.73
N GLY A 41 -0.23 7.41 0.56
CA GLY A 41 -0.76 8.64 1.13
C GLY A 41 -0.11 8.95 2.46
N ALA A 42 -0.85 9.59 3.36
CA ALA A 42 -0.37 9.87 4.68
C ALA A 42 -1.40 9.57 5.76
N LEU A 43 -0.92 9.10 6.90
CA LEU A 43 -1.69 8.86 8.10
C LEU A 43 -1.24 9.85 9.19
N THR A 44 -2.20 10.48 9.83
CA THR A 44 -2.02 11.42 10.94
C THR A 44 -3.04 11.11 12.04
N THR A 45 -3.25 12.04 12.95
CA THR A 45 -4.28 11.98 13.98
C THR A 45 -5.17 13.23 13.93
N SER A 46 -6.37 13.14 14.50
CA SER A 46 -7.30 14.27 14.62
C SER A 46 -6.71 15.48 15.35
N LYS A 47 -5.65 15.27 16.14
CA LYS A 47 -4.94 16.37 16.86
C LYS A 47 -4.13 17.27 15.94
N LYS A 48 -3.69 16.76 14.79
CA LYS A 48 -2.95 17.54 13.78
C LYS A 48 -3.37 17.14 12.37
N PRO A 49 -4.60 17.50 11.97
CA PRO A 49 -5.12 17.14 10.64
C PRO A 49 -4.37 17.91 9.55
N PHE A 50 -4.27 17.29 8.37
CA PHE A 50 -3.77 17.90 7.15
C PHE A 50 -4.80 17.68 6.03
N ALA A 51 -4.99 18.69 5.19
CA ALA A 51 -5.87 18.60 4.03
C ALA A 51 -5.17 17.94 2.82
N ASP A 52 -3.88 18.17 2.68
CA ASP A 52 -3.04 17.60 1.63
C ASP A 52 -1.71 17.12 2.22
N VAL A 53 -1.10 16.11 1.64
CA VAL A 53 0.23 15.63 2.05
C VAL A 53 1.29 16.71 1.89
N MET A 54 1.15 17.59 0.89
CA MET A 54 2.10 18.69 0.68
C MET A 54 2.06 19.76 1.78
N ASP A 55 0.97 19.87 2.55
CA ASP A 55 0.89 20.75 3.73
C ASP A 55 1.86 20.31 4.84
N MET A 56 2.33 19.05 4.77
CA MET A 56 3.33 18.53 5.70
C MET A 56 4.75 19.05 5.42
N ASN A 57 4.98 19.73 4.29
CA ASN A 57 6.30 20.26 3.94
C ASN A 57 6.64 21.55 4.72
N SER A 58 6.68 21.45 6.04
CA SER A 58 6.92 22.56 6.97
C SER A 58 7.91 22.17 8.07
N ALA A 59 8.74 23.12 8.52
CA ALA A 59 9.69 22.93 9.60
C ALA A 59 9.03 22.60 10.96
N ASP A 60 7.73 22.84 11.10
CA ASP A 60 6.95 22.52 12.30
C ASP A 60 6.32 21.14 12.25
N VAL A 61 6.47 20.41 11.13
CA VAL A 61 5.95 19.07 10.96
C VAL A 61 7.04 18.03 11.20
N LYS A 62 6.70 17.02 12.02
CA LYS A 62 7.56 15.90 12.38
C LYS A 62 6.99 14.63 11.73
N LEU A 63 7.74 14.03 10.82
CA LEU A 63 7.35 12.78 10.17
C LEU A 63 8.10 11.59 10.80
N ALA A 64 7.36 10.53 11.10
CA ALA A 64 7.93 9.23 11.42
C ALA A 64 8.00 8.40 10.15
N GLN A 65 9.20 7.91 9.78
CA GLN A 65 9.39 7.10 8.58
C GLN A 65 10.18 5.83 8.89
N VAL A 66 9.97 4.78 8.09
CA VAL A 66 10.72 3.54 8.25
C VAL A 66 11.96 3.56 7.37
N ARG A 67 13.11 3.37 7.98
CA ARG A 67 14.43 3.41 7.33
C ARG A 67 14.49 2.50 6.11
N GLY A 68 14.97 3.02 4.99
CA GLY A 68 15.15 2.27 3.75
C GLY A 68 13.86 1.89 3.02
N SER A 69 12.71 2.37 3.49
CA SER A 69 11.45 2.22 2.76
C SER A 69 11.38 3.18 1.56
N MET A 70 10.59 2.82 0.55
CA MET A 70 10.33 3.72 -0.59
C MET A 70 9.59 4.99 -0.13
N PRO A 71 8.58 4.92 0.76
CA PRO A 71 7.94 6.11 1.31
C PRO A 71 8.90 7.08 2.01
N ALA A 72 9.89 6.58 2.77
CA ALA A 72 10.89 7.42 3.41
C ALA A 72 11.67 8.24 2.37
N GLY A 73 12.17 7.59 1.31
CA GLY A 73 12.89 8.28 0.24
C GLY A 73 12.01 9.27 -0.52
N TRP A 74 10.71 8.95 -0.68
CA TRP A 74 9.76 9.89 -1.26
C TRP A 74 9.58 11.13 -0.37
N ALA A 75 9.39 10.93 0.95
CA ALA A 75 9.21 12.02 1.90
C ALA A 75 10.45 12.93 1.97
N GLU A 76 11.64 12.35 2.02
CA GLU A 76 12.91 13.12 2.00
C GLU A 76 13.02 14.01 0.76
N LYS A 77 12.59 13.51 -0.39
CA LYS A 77 12.66 14.23 -1.67
C LYS A 77 11.59 15.32 -1.79
N ASN A 78 10.34 15.03 -1.38
CA ASN A 78 9.19 15.87 -1.69
C ASN A 78 8.74 16.74 -0.52
N LEU A 79 9.16 16.42 0.71
CA LEU A 79 8.85 17.17 1.94
C LEU A 79 10.16 17.61 2.66
N PRO A 80 11.09 18.28 1.95
CA PRO A 80 12.43 18.56 2.48
C PRO A 80 12.45 19.51 3.67
N ASN A 81 11.37 20.25 3.92
CA ASN A 81 11.27 21.16 5.06
C ASN A 81 10.77 20.45 6.34
N ALA A 82 10.16 19.27 6.21
CA ALA A 82 9.68 18.50 7.35
C ALA A 82 10.83 17.87 8.14
N LYS A 83 10.63 17.70 9.44
CA LYS A 83 11.59 17.00 10.31
C LYS A 83 11.32 15.50 10.26
N ILE A 84 12.13 14.76 9.50
CA ILE A 84 11.97 13.32 9.34
C ILE A 84 12.79 12.55 10.38
N THR A 85 12.13 11.71 11.16
CA THR A 85 12.76 10.72 12.05
C THR A 85 12.61 9.33 11.45
N LEU A 86 13.74 8.64 11.26
CA LEU A 86 13.79 7.28 10.71
C LEU A 86 13.78 6.25 11.82
N PHE A 87 12.80 5.36 11.80
CA PHE A 87 12.67 4.20 12.68
C PHE A 87 13.07 2.92 11.96
N ASP A 88 13.45 1.89 12.71
CA ASP A 88 13.86 0.61 12.10
C ASP A 88 12.68 -0.32 11.81
N ASN A 89 11.48 0.00 12.34
CA ASN A 89 10.26 -0.78 12.14
C ASN A 89 8.99 0.08 12.26
N TYR A 90 7.88 -0.42 11.72
CA TYR A 90 6.56 0.23 11.78
C TYR A 90 6.00 0.38 13.21
N PRO A 91 6.07 -0.62 14.10
CA PRO A 91 5.57 -0.47 15.46
C PRO A 91 6.13 0.76 16.20
N ASP A 92 7.42 1.05 16.06
CA ASP A 92 8.05 2.20 16.73
C ASP A 92 7.68 3.52 16.05
N ALA A 93 7.59 3.56 14.73
CA ALA A 93 7.12 4.73 13.99
C ALA A 93 5.67 5.08 14.38
N MET A 94 4.76 4.11 14.37
CA MET A 94 3.35 4.28 14.73
C MET A 94 3.17 4.67 16.20
N ARG A 95 3.96 4.07 17.11
CA ARG A 95 3.98 4.46 18.53
C ARG A 95 4.42 5.91 18.71
N SER A 96 5.38 6.38 17.94
CA SER A 96 5.83 7.77 17.98
C SER A 96 4.70 8.76 17.66
N ILE A 97 3.89 8.45 16.64
CA ILE A 97 2.72 9.26 16.28
C ILE A 97 1.63 9.16 17.36
N ALA A 98 1.31 7.95 17.80
CA ALA A 98 0.30 7.72 18.83
C ALA A 98 0.60 8.49 20.14
N GLN A 99 1.88 8.70 20.45
CA GLN A 99 2.36 9.46 21.62
C GLN A 99 2.54 10.96 21.33
N GLY A 100 2.27 11.44 20.14
CA GLY A 100 2.43 12.86 19.75
C GLY A 100 3.90 13.31 19.62
N ARG A 101 4.86 12.38 19.51
CA ARG A 101 6.28 12.71 19.26
C ARG A 101 6.54 12.98 17.78
N ALA A 102 5.78 12.36 16.89
CA ALA A 102 5.67 12.69 15.48
C ALA A 102 4.21 13.03 15.13
N ASP A 103 4.01 13.73 14.05
CA ASP A 103 2.69 14.20 13.60
C ASP A 103 2.05 13.26 12.59
N ALA A 104 2.84 12.65 11.70
CA ALA A 104 2.33 11.83 10.61
C ALA A 104 3.37 10.82 10.10
N ILE A 105 2.90 9.89 9.27
CA ILE A 105 3.70 8.99 8.45
C ILE A 105 3.17 9.03 7.01
N VAL A 106 4.06 9.10 6.03
CA VAL A 106 3.75 8.91 4.61
C VAL A 106 4.07 7.47 4.27
N ASP A 107 3.06 6.69 3.88
CA ASP A 107 3.25 5.28 3.55
C ASP A 107 2.05 4.73 2.76
N VAL A 108 2.06 3.44 2.47
CA VAL A 108 0.88 2.70 2.01
C VAL A 108 -0.09 2.57 3.18
N VAL A 109 -1.09 3.43 3.20
CA VAL A 109 -1.97 3.62 4.37
C VAL A 109 -2.76 2.36 4.71
N ASP A 110 -3.16 1.59 3.69
CA ASP A 110 -3.90 0.34 3.88
C ASP A 110 -3.16 -0.64 4.81
N PHE A 111 -1.84 -0.73 4.72
CA PHE A 111 -1.04 -1.63 5.56
C PHE A 111 -0.84 -1.13 6.99
N LEU A 112 -1.12 0.13 7.25
CA LEU A 112 -1.02 0.69 8.59
C LEU A 112 -2.21 0.31 9.49
N GLY A 113 -3.30 -0.23 8.91
CA GLY A 113 -4.52 -0.60 9.63
C GLY A 113 -4.28 -1.50 10.84
N GLU A 114 -3.44 -2.53 10.71
CA GLU A 114 -3.07 -3.40 11.84
C GLU A 114 -2.42 -2.61 13.00
N HIS A 115 -1.57 -1.65 12.66
CA HIS A 115 -0.90 -0.82 13.66
C HIS A 115 -1.86 0.20 14.27
N MET A 116 -2.78 0.77 13.49
CA MET A 116 -3.85 1.64 13.99
C MET A 116 -4.69 0.91 15.04
N ASN A 117 -5.06 -0.34 14.79
CA ASN A 117 -5.84 -1.17 15.69
C ASN A 117 -5.14 -1.48 17.02
N LYS A 118 -3.82 -1.43 17.09
CA LYS A 118 -3.04 -1.57 18.34
C LYS A 118 -3.10 -0.32 19.23
N HIS A 119 -3.52 0.81 18.68
CA HIS A 119 -3.63 2.10 19.37
C HIS A 119 -5.07 2.64 19.29
N LYS A 120 -6.03 1.87 19.82
CA LYS A 120 -7.48 2.16 19.74
C LYS A 120 -7.91 3.46 20.42
N ASN A 121 -7.09 4.01 21.31
CA ASN A 121 -7.31 5.29 21.98
C ASN A 121 -6.82 6.49 21.17
N VAL A 122 -6.29 6.27 19.98
CA VAL A 122 -5.84 7.31 19.04
C VAL A 122 -6.87 7.44 17.95
N GLU A 123 -7.33 8.64 17.72
CA GLU A 123 -8.22 8.97 16.61
C GLU A 123 -7.36 9.22 15.36
N TRP A 124 -7.15 8.16 14.60
CA TRP A 124 -6.38 8.17 13.38
C TRP A 124 -7.13 8.86 12.24
N GLN A 125 -6.43 9.55 11.39
CA GLN A 125 -6.96 10.21 10.21
C GLN A 125 -6.07 9.94 9.00
N VAL A 126 -6.67 9.38 7.95
CA VAL A 126 -6.04 9.31 6.62
C VAL A 126 -6.19 10.69 5.98
N VAL A 127 -5.13 11.20 5.37
CA VAL A 127 -5.21 12.44 4.59
C VAL A 127 -6.01 12.17 3.33
N ASP A 128 -7.08 12.95 3.10
CA ASP A 128 -8.10 12.69 2.07
C ASP A 128 -7.53 12.52 0.67
N LYS A 129 -6.51 13.31 0.34
CA LYS A 129 -5.88 13.26 -0.97
C LYS A 129 -4.70 12.30 -0.96
N ALA A 130 -4.87 11.15 -1.60
CA ALA A 130 -3.79 10.21 -1.85
C ALA A 130 -2.70 10.84 -2.75
N ILE A 131 -1.45 10.44 -2.53
CA ILE A 131 -0.33 10.77 -3.44
C ILE A 131 -0.48 9.97 -4.73
N ASP A 132 -0.79 8.67 -4.59
CA ASP A 132 -0.97 7.73 -5.69
C ASP A 132 -1.82 6.54 -5.24
N THR A 133 -2.40 5.83 -6.19
CA THR A 133 -3.07 4.55 -5.94
C THR A 133 -2.43 3.50 -6.85
N TRP A 134 -1.82 2.52 -6.23
CA TRP A 134 -1.14 1.44 -6.94
C TRP A 134 -2.03 0.21 -7.05
N TYR A 135 -2.01 -0.40 -8.22
CA TYR A 135 -2.78 -1.61 -8.51
C TYR A 135 -1.86 -2.82 -8.44
N CYS A 136 -2.14 -3.74 -7.52
CA CYS A 136 -1.37 -4.96 -7.31
C CYS A 136 -2.06 -6.16 -7.97
N GLY A 137 -1.32 -6.92 -8.75
CA GLY A 137 -1.82 -8.10 -9.46
C GLY A 137 -1.05 -9.36 -9.11
N ILE A 138 -1.56 -10.49 -9.57
CA ILE A 138 -0.83 -11.75 -9.56
C ILE A 138 0.11 -11.77 -10.76
N GLY A 139 1.40 -12.02 -10.51
CA GLY A 139 2.37 -12.23 -11.58
C GLY A 139 2.39 -13.70 -12.01
N VAL A 140 2.36 -13.93 -13.31
CA VAL A 140 2.50 -15.25 -13.95
C VAL A 140 3.68 -15.23 -14.90
N LYS A 141 4.18 -16.42 -15.27
CA LYS A 141 5.25 -16.52 -16.26
C LYS A 141 4.82 -15.86 -17.57
N LYS A 142 5.78 -15.17 -18.20
CA LYS A 142 5.56 -14.49 -19.49
C LYS A 142 4.96 -15.45 -20.52
N ASN A 143 3.93 -14.99 -21.23
CA ASN A 143 3.19 -15.73 -22.26
C ASN A 143 2.37 -16.94 -21.71
N ASN A 144 2.15 -17.05 -20.41
CA ASN A 144 1.21 -18.03 -19.86
C ASN A 144 -0.22 -17.47 -19.82
N SER A 145 -0.77 -17.22 -21.01
CA SER A 145 -2.10 -16.62 -21.18
C SER A 145 -3.23 -17.47 -20.60
N SER A 146 -3.13 -18.80 -20.69
CA SER A 146 -4.14 -19.69 -20.14
C SER A 146 -4.32 -19.52 -18.62
N LEU A 147 -3.22 -19.50 -17.87
CA LEU A 147 -3.25 -19.28 -16.43
C LEU A 147 -3.70 -17.86 -16.10
N GLN A 148 -3.18 -16.87 -16.83
CA GLN A 148 -3.54 -15.46 -16.64
C GLN A 148 -5.05 -15.25 -16.82
N GLN A 149 -5.66 -15.78 -17.89
CA GLN A 149 -7.08 -15.65 -18.16
C GLN A 149 -7.93 -16.36 -17.11
N TRP A 150 -7.55 -17.57 -16.71
CA TRP A 150 -8.24 -18.28 -15.64
C TRP A 150 -8.26 -17.48 -14.34
N LEU A 151 -7.12 -16.91 -13.95
CA LEU A 151 -6.99 -16.08 -12.77
C LEU A 151 -7.82 -14.79 -12.90
N ASN A 152 -7.89 -14.18 -14.08
CA ASN A 152 -8.70 -13.00 -14.33
C ASN A 152 -10.19 -13.26 -14.11
N VAL A 153 -10.70 -14.41 -14.62
CA VAL A 153 -12.10 -14.82 -14.40
C VAL A 153 -12.36 -15.09 -12.92
N ALA A 154 -11.43 -15.76 -12.23
CA ALA A 154 -11.54 -16.00 -10.80
C ALA A 154 -11.60 -14.69 -10.01
N LEU A 155 -10.70 -13.74 -10.30
CA LEU A 155 -10.67 -12.43 -9.64
C LEU A 155 -11.95 -11.64 -9.90
N TYR A 156 -12.46 -11.63 -11.12
CA TYR A 156 -13.75 -11.01 -11.42
C TYR A 156 -14.87 -11.56 -10.53
N THR A 157 -14.93 -12.88 -10.36
CA THR A 157 -15.92 -13.52 -9.50
C THR A 157 -15.74 -13.15 -8.02
N LEU A 158 -14.50 -13.14 -7.54
CA LEU A 158 -14.17 -12.79 -6.15
C LEU A 158 -14.48 -11.32 -5.82
N HIS A 159 -14.18 -10.40 -6.73
CA HIS A 159 -14.52 -8.98 -6.56
C HIS A 159 -16.03 -8.75 -6.55
N ARG A 160 -16.79 -9.39 -7.46
CA ARG A 160 -18.25 -9.30 -7.46
C ARG A 160 -18.89 -9.84 -6.18
N ALA A 161 -18.26 -10.82 -5.54
CA ALA A 161 -18.72 -11.39 -4.28
C ALA A 161 -18.26 -10.59 -3.05
N ASP A 162 -17.61 -9.45 -3.22
CA ASP A 162 -17.00 -8.66 -2.13
C ASP A 162 -15.96 -9.44 -1.28
N PHE A 163 -15.51 -10.59 -1.79
CA PHE A 163 -14.64 -11.50 -1.05
C PHE A 163 -13.27 -10.90 -0.76
N VAL A 164 -12.72 -10.15 -1.71
CA VAL A 164 -11.39 -9.53 -1.55
C VAL A 164 -11.43 -8.46 -0.46
N ASP A 165 -12.41 -7.56 -0.48
CA ASP A 165 -12.55 -6.49 0.50
C ASP A 165 -12.87 -7.03 1.90
N GLN A 166 -13.74 -8.05 2.00
CA GLN A 166 -14.02 -8.71 3.29
C GLN A 166 -12.78 -9.41 3.86
N THR A 167 -11.98 -10.04 2.98
CA THR A 167 -10.72 -10.68 3.40
C THR A 167 -9.71 -9.64 3.84
N TRP A 168 -9.62 -8.53 3.12
CA TRP A 168 -8.75 -7.40 3.49
C TRP A 168 -9.12 -6.84 4.87
N GLU A 169 -10.39 -6.52 5.09
CA GLU A 169 -10.91 -6.02 6.35
C GLU A 169 -10.63 -6.98 7.51
N LYS A 170 -10.81 -8.29 7.27
CA LYS A 170 -10.52 -9.33 8.27
C LYS A 170 -9.06 -9.31 8.75
N TRP A 171 -8.10 -9.07 7.83
CA TRP A 171 -6.67 -9.15 8.15
C TRP A 171 -6.07 -7.80 8.57
N PHE A 172 -6.52 -6.70 7.99
CA PHE A 172 -5.97 -5.37 8.25
C PHE A 172 -6.83 -4.54 9.20
N GLY A 173 -8.07 -4.95 9.49
CA GLY A 173 -8.99 -4.28 10.40
C GLY A 173 -9.68 -3.05 9.83
N ILE A 174 -9.43 -2.73 8.56
CA ILE A 174 -10.09 -1.69 7.78
C ILE A 174 -10.36 -2.23 6.37
N ARG A 175 -11.41 -1.76 5.70
CA ARG A 175 -11.63 -2.04 4.27
C ARG A 175 -10.54 -1.36 3.43
N GLN A 176 -10.32 -1.84 2.21
CA GLN A 176 -9.51 -1.12 1.24
C GLN A 176 -10.03 0.32 1.08
N ILE A 177 -9.13 1.29 1.09
CA ILE A 177 -9.49 2.71 0.91
C ILE A 177 -10.04 2.93 -0.50
N HIS A 178 -9.42 2.29 -1.49
CA HIS A 178 -9.89 2.23 -2.87
C HIS A 178 -10.04 0.78 -3.29
N SER A 179 -11.26 0.25 -3.29
CA SER A 179 -11.53 -1.11 -3.74
C SER A 179 -11.35 -1.24 -5.25
N VAL A 180 -11.02 -2.45 -5.70
CA VAL A 180 -10.96 -2.76 -7.13
C VAL A 180 -12.35 -3.00 -7.65
N GLU A 181 -12.79 -2.17 -8.60
CA GLU A 181 -14.04 -2.38 -9.31
C GLU A 181 -13.94 -3.60 -10.25
N PRO A 182 -14.87 -4.56 -10.16
CA PRO A 182 -14.83 -5.72 -11.04
C PRO A 182 -15.09 -5.29 -12.50
N GLN A 183 -14.09 -5.51 -13.36
CA GLN A 183 -14.18 -5.23 -14.78
C GLN A 183 -14.55 -6.51 -15.54
N PRO A 184 -15.59 -6.49 -16.40
CA PRO A 184 -15.95 -7.66 -17.19
C PRO A 184 -15.03 -7.88 -18.39
N TYR A 185 -14.14 -6.92 -18.68
CA TYR A 185 -13.24 -6.95 -19.84
C TYR A 185 -11.78 -7.08 -19.39
N PHE A 186 -11.07 -8.08 -19.95
CA PHE A 186 -9.64 -8.32 -19.69
C PHE A 186 -8.99 -9.22 -20.76
#